data_06cc7c3db4d37b1a75fb415cf5e4dc2a
#
_entry.id   06cc7c3db4d37b1a75fb415cf5e4dc2a
#
_cell.length_a   1.000
_cell.length_b   1.000
_cell.length_c   1.000
_cell.angle_alpha   90.00
_cell.angle_beta   90.00
_cell.angle_gamma   90.00
#
_symmetry.space_group_name_H-M   'P 1'
#
loop_
_entity.id
_entity.type
_entity.pdbx_description
1 polymer ?
#
loop_
_entity_poly.entity_id
_entity_poly.type
_entity_poly.pdbx_seq_one_letter_code
_entity_poly.pdbx_strand_id
1 'polypeptide(L)'
;EAICGVSPVLMRPPGGYIDTRSLSVVGNMGMSAIMWSIDTRDWQHRNAQRTIDTVLSQVRDGDIILMHDIYSTSADAAVVLIPELTARGYQLVTVSELAAYRGGAAPGHKYSQFR
;
A
#
# COMPACT_ATOMS: atom_id res chain seq x y z
N GLU A 1 -18.06 9.92 -5.06
CA GLU A 1 -17.92 11.35 -4.68
C GLU A 1 -19.14 11.85 -3.93
N ALA A 2 -20.34 11.60 -4.45
CA ALA A 2 -21.58 12.06 -3.81
C ALA A 2 -21.78 11.50 -2.39
N ILE A 3 -21.20 10.33 -2.11
CA ILE A 3 -21.35 9.65 -0.81
C ILE A 3 -20.32 10.17 0.20
N CYS A 4 -19.07 10.29 -0.19
CA CYS A 4 -17.99 10.64 0.73
C CYS A 4 -17.52 12.09 0.64
N GLY A 5 -18.06 12.87 -0.30
CA GLY A 5 -17.73 14.30 -0.46
C GLY A 5 -16.36 14.59 -1.04
N VAL A 6 -15.62 13.56 -1.44
CA VAL A 6 -14.31 13.69 -2.10
C VAL A 6 -14.26 12.80 -3.32
N SER A 7 -13.46 13.20 -4.31
CA SER A 7 -13.24 12.41 -5.53
C SER A 7 -11.97 11.58 -5.34
N PRO A 8 -12.09 10.26 -5.20
CA PRO A 8 -10.90 9.42 -5.02
C PRO A 8 -10.03 9.44 -6.28
N VAL A 9 -8.71 9.48 -6.08
CA VAL A 9 -7.72 9.46 -7.17
C VAL A 9 -6.87 8.19 -7.16
N LEU A 10 -6.99 7.37 -6.13
CA LEU A 10 -6.27 6.10 -5.99
C LEU A 10 -7.26 4.96 -5.77
N MET A 11 -6.94 3.80 -6.31
CA MET A 11 -7.72 2.58 -6.07
C MET A 11 -6.77 1.39 -5.97
N ARG A 12 -7.19 0.34 -5.31
CA ARG A 12 -6.46 -0.93 -5.27
C ARG A 12 -7.35 -2.02 -5.84
N PRO A 13 -6.91 -2.72 -6.90
CA PRO A 13 -7.74 -3.78 -7.49
C PRO A 13 -7.85 -4.97 -6.52
N PRO A 14 -9.06 -5.53 -6.36
CA PRO A 14 -9.26 -6.72 -5.54
C PRO A 14 -8.33 -7.85 -6.00
N GLY A 15 -7.69 -8.54 -5.05
CA GLY A 15 -6.76 -9.60 -5.34
C GLY A 15 -5.49 -9.17 -6.07
N GLY A 16 -5.30 -7.89 -6.30
CA GLY A 16 -4.11 -7.37 -6.98
C GLY A 16 -4.11 -7.59 -8.49
N TYR A 17 -5.22 -8.01 -9.08
CA TYR A 17 -5.31 -8.23 -10.53
C TYR A 17 -5.98 -7.07 -11.23
N ILE A 18 -5.30 -6.54 -12.24
CA ILE A 18 -5.87 -5.55 -13.15
C ILE A 18 -5.23 -5.72 -14.53
N ASP A 19 -6.08 -5.86 -15.56
CA ASP A 19 -5.62 -5.95 -16.94
C ASP A 19 -5.55 -4.57 -17.60
N THR A 20 -5.02 -4.53 -18.82
CA THR A 20 -4.86 -3.27 -19.57
C THR A 20 -6.20 -2.57 -19.80
N ARG A 21 -7.26 -3.33 -20.06
CA ARG A 21 -8.58 -2.78 -20.30
C ARG A 21 -9.16 -2.14 -19.04
N SER A 22 -9.08 -2.84 -17.92
CA SER A 22 -9.56 -2.32 -16.64
C SER A 22 -8.75 -1.11 -16.20
N LEU A 23 -7.43 -1.12 -16.43
CA LEU A 23 -6.56 -0.01 -16.12
C LEU A 23 -6.91 1.23 -16.93
N SER A 24 -7.30 1.06 -18.20
CA SER A 24 -7.77 2.15 -19.04
C SER A 24 -9.05 2.77 -18.48
N VAL A 25 -10.00 1.95 -18.01
CA VAL A 25 -11.24 2.43 -17.37
C VAL A 25 -10.92 3.23 -16.13
N VAL A 26 -10.02 2.73 -15.28
CA VAL A 26 -9.56 3.41 -14.07
C VAL A 26 -8.95 4.78 -14.42
N GLY A 27 -8.14 4.84 -15.46
CA GLY A 27 -7.53 6.07 -15.93
C GLY A 27 -8.56 7.09 -16.41
N ASN A 28 -9.59 6.64 -17.12
CA ASN A 28 -10.68 7.50 -17.58
C ASN A 28 -11.48 8.07 -16.42
N MET A 29 -11.48 7.44 -15.26
CA MET A 29 -12.10 7.94 -14.03
C MET A 29 -11.17 8.87 -13.25
N GLY A 30 -9.98 9.15 -13.74
CA GLY A 30 -8.99 10.00 -13.07
C GLY A 30 -8.25 9.31 -11.94
N MET A 31 -8.19 7.98 -11.92
CA MET A 31 -7.59 7.21 -10.84
C MET A 31 -6.34 6.46 -11.29
N SER A 32 -5.44 6.22 -10.33
CA SER A 32 -4.28 5.35 -10.46
C SER A 32 -4.52 4.07 -9.67
N ALA A 33 -3.98 2.95 -10.14
CA ALA A 33 -4.05 1.68 -9.43
C ALA A 33 -2.84 1.54 -8.50
N ILE A 34 -3.09 1.27 -7.22
CA ILE A 34 -2.04 1.12 -6.20
C ILE A 34 -1.93 -0.36 -5.83
N MET A 35 -0.78 -0.91 -6.13
CA MET A 35 -0.40 -2.27 -5.77
C MET A 35 0.45 -2.22 -4.49
N TRP A 36 1.39 -3.11 -4.36
CA TRP A 36 2.32 -3.17 -3.23
C TRP A 36 3.65 -3.75 -3.69
N SER A 37 4.71 -3.46 -2.95
CA SER A 37 6.03 -4.02 -3.19
C SER A 37 6.43 -5.06 -2.14
N ILE A 38 5.82 -5.02 -0.96
CA ILE A 38 6.03 -6.01 0.09
C ILE A 38 4.68 -6.65 0.44
N ASP A 39 4.53 -7.94 0.14
CA ASP A 39 3.37 -8.73 0.53
C ASP A 39 3.71 -9.51 1.79
N THR A 40 3.09 -9.15 2.90
CA THR A 40 3.34 -9.81 4.18
C THR A 40 2.68 -11.17 4.26
N ARG A 41 1.68 -11.43 3.41
CA ARG A 41 0.83 -12.64 3.45
C ARG A 41 0.23 -12.88 4.82
N ASP A 42 -0.08 -11.83 5.54
CA ASP A 42 -0.62 -11.87 6.89
C ASP A 42 -1.94 -12.64 6.97
N TRP A 43 -2.75 -12.56 5.93
CA TRP A 43 -4.01 -13.30 5.82
C TRP A 43 -3.79 -14.82 5.79
N GLN A 44 -2.65 -15.27 5.28
CA GLN A 44 -2.35 -16.69 5.09
C GLN A 44 -1.78 -17.32 6.35
N HIS A 45 -0.73 -16.75 6.93
CA HIS A 45 -0.06 -17.35 8.09
C HIS A 45 -0.61 -16.87 9.43
N ARG A 46 -1.22 -15.68 9.49
CA ARG A 46 -1.75 -15.06 10.70
C ARG A 46 -0.79 -15.14 11.88
N ASN A 47 0.45 -14.75 11.61
CA ASN A 47 1.55 -14.80 12.59
C ASN A 47 2.23 -13.44 12.60
N ALA A 48 2.08 -12.72 13.72
CA ALA A 48 2.60 -11.36 13.86
C ALA A 48 4.12 -11.30 13.66
N GLN A 49 4.86 -12.27 14.21
CA GLN A 49 6.32 -12.28 14.10
C GLN A 49 6.78 -12.47 12.65
N ARG A 50 6.10 -13.31 11.88
CA ARG A 50 6.44 -13.51 10.46
C ARG A 50 6.18 -12.24 9.66
N THR A 51 5.11 -11.52 9.94
CA THR A 51 4.82 -10.24 9.31
C THR A 51 5.91 -9.22 9.65
N ILE A 52 6.28 -9.13 10.92
CA ILE A 52 7.35 -8.23 11.37
C ILE A 52 8.66 -8.55 10.66
N ASP A 53 9.06 -9.82 10.64
CA ASP A 53 10.32 -10.26 10.02
C ASP A 53 10.34 -9.97 8.52
N THR A 54 9.22 -10.21 7.83
CA THR A 54 9.11 -9.95 6.40
C THR A 54 9.33 -8.46 6.10
N VAL A 55 8.67 -7.59 6.84
CA VAL A 55 8.79 -6.14 6.62
C VAL A 55 10.20 -5.67 6.94
N LEU A 56 10.73 -6.01 8.11
CA LEU A 56 12.02 -5.51 8.56
C LEU A 56 13.19 -5.99 7.71
N SER A 57 13.05 -7.18 7.09
CA SER A 57 14.11 -7.72 6.23
C SER A 57 14.08 -7.17 4.81
N GLN A 58 12.95 -6.64 4.34
CA GLN A 58 12.78 -6.25 2.93
C GLN A 58 12.57 -4.75 2.72
N VAL A 59 12.16 -4.01 3.75
CA VAL A 59 11.70 -2.63 3.58
C VAL A 59 12.81 -1.70 3.09
N ARG A 60 12.44 -0.84 2.13
CA ARG A 60 13.26 0.27 1.64
C ARG A 60 12.38 1.51 1.51
N ASP A 61 13.03 2.67 1.42
CA ASP A 61 12.33 3.92 1.19
C ASP A 61 11.51 3.86 -0.12
N GLY A 62 10.26 4.24 -0.04
CA GLY A 62 9.33 4.21 -1.18
C GLY A 62 8.51 2.95 -1.31
N ASP A 63 8.70 1.97 -0.44
CA ASP A 63 7.92 0.72 -0.47
C ASP A 63 6.49 0.92 0.00
N ILE A 64 5.59 0.13 -0.57
CA ILE A 64 4.19 0.01 -0.15
C ILE A 64 4.01 -1.39 0.43
N ILE A 65 3.60 -1.44 1.69
CA ILE A 65 3.46 -2.69 2.44
C ILE A 65 1.99 -3.08 2.48
N LEU A 66 1.70 -4.33 2.08
CA LEU A 66 0.34 -4.88 2.11
C LEU A 66 0.11 -5.60 3.44
N MET A 67 -0.90 -5.17 4.17
CA MET A 67 -1.39 -5.81 5.38
C MET A 67 -2.92 -5.72 5.41
N HIS A 68 -3.55 -6.61 6.18
CA HIS A 68 -5.02 -6.67 6.29
C HIS A 68 -5.44 -6.40 7.74
N ASP A 69 -6.20 -5.33 7.94
CA ASP A 69 -6.59 -4.85 9.27
C ASP A 69 -7.65 -5.71 9.98
N ILE A 70 -8.28 -6.64 9.27
CA ILE A 70 -9.29 -7.52 9.85
C ILE A 70 -8.70 -8.62 10.74
N TYR A 71 -7.38 -8.82 10.74
CA TYR A 71 -6.73 -9.86 11.53
C TYR A 71 -6.01 -9.24 12.73
N SER A 72 -6.26 -9.80 13.95
CA SER A 72 -5.60 -9.33 15.16
C SER A 72 -4.07 -9.46 15.10
N THR A 73 -3.57 -10.51 14.45
CA THR A 73 -2.13 -10.71 14.25
C THR A 73 -1.50 -9.63 13.40
N SER A 74 -2.23 -9.08 12.43
CA SER A 74 -1.77 -7.95 11.63
C SER A 74 -1.70 -6.66 12.46
N ALA A 75 -2.69 -6.43 13.32
CA ALA A 75 -2.68 -5.31 14.24
C ALA A 75 -1.53 -5.42 15.24
N ASP A 76 -1.29 -6.61 15.77
CA ASP A 76 -0.17 -6.88 16.68
C ASP A 76 1.17 -6.60 16.01
N ALA A 77 1.31 -7.00 14.76
CA ALA A 77 2.52 -6.70 13.97
C ALA A 77 2.70 -5.19 13.78
N ALA A 78 1.63 -4.46 13.48
CA ALA A 78 1.69 -3.01 13.28
C ALA A 78 2.13 -2.27 14.55
N VAL A 79 1.68 -2.70 15.72
CA VAL A 79 2.08 -2.11 17.02
C VAL A 79 3.60 -2.17 17.21
N VAL A 80 4.25 -3.21 16.71
CA VAL A 80 5.70 -3.37 16.78
C VAL A 80 6.38 -2.65 15.62
N LEU A 81 5.84 -2.79 14.39
CA LEU A 81 6.46 -2.26 13.18
C LEU A 81 6.52 -0.74 13.14
N ILE A 82 5.46 -0.06 13.57
CA ILE A 82 5.40 1.40 13.49
C ILE A 82 6.52 2.07 14.28
N PRO A 83 6.72 1.75 15.58
CA PRO A 83 7.84 2.33 16.33
C PRO A 83 9.20 1.90 15.77
N GLU A 84 9.34 0.66 15.34
CA GLU A 84 10.63 0.14 14.84
C GLU A 84 11.04 0.84 13.53
N LEU A 85 10.11 1.00 12.60
CA LEU A 85 10.39 1.68 11.34
C LEU A 85 10.71 3.16 11.58
N THR A 86 10.00 3.80 12.50
CA THR A 86 10.26 5.19 12.89
C THR A 86 11.66 5.31 13.50
N ALA A 87 12.05 4.37 14.36
CA ALA A 87 13.39 4.35 14.97
C ALA A 87 14.50 4.15 13.94
N ARG A 88 14.22 3.47 12.84
CA ARG A 88 15.16 3.29 11.72
C ARG A 88 15.22 4.49 10.77
N GLY A 89 14.47 5.55 11.05
CA GLY A 89 14.47 6.78 10.26
C GLY A 89 13.44 6.83 9.15
N TYR A 90 12.55 5.84 9.06
CA TYR A 90 11.45 5.88 8.09
C TYR A 90 10.32 6.78 8.58
N GLN A 91 9.73 7.50 7.66
CA GLN A 91 8.50 8.24 7.90
C GLN A 91 7.34 7.47 7.28
N LEU A 92 6.34 7.13 8.10
CA LEU A 92 5.14 6.44 7.63
C LEU A 92 4.15 7.47 7.11
N VAL A 93 3.77 7.33 5.85
CA VAL A 93 2.94 8.32 5.16
C VAL A 93 1.82 7.62 4.41
N THR A 94 0.82 8.39 3.98
CA THR A 94 -0.20 7.88 3.05
C THR A 94 0.42 7.65 1.68
N VAL A 95 -0.24 6.84 0.85
CA VAL A 95 0.22 6.61 -0.52
C VAL A 95 0.21 7.92 -1.31
N SER A 96 -0.79 8.77 -1.12
CA SER A 96 -0.87 10.07 -1.79
C SER A 96 0.31 10.98 -1.45
N GLU A 97 0.70 11.02 -0.18
CA GLU A 97 1.87 11.80 0.25
C GLU A 97 3.16 11.26 -0.37
N LEU A 98 3.33 9.93 -0.36
CA LEU A 98 4.51 9.29 -0.95
C LEU A 98 4.60 9.57 -2.45
N ALA A 99 3.49 9.41 -3.16
CA ALA A 99 3.42 9.68 -4.60
C ALA A 99 3.80 11.13 -4.91
N ALA A 100 3.24 12.09 -4.17
CA ALA A 100 3.52 13.52 -4.36
C ALA A 100 5.01 13.82 -4.16
N TYR A 101 5.64 13.15 -3.21
CA TYR A 101 7.07 13.32 -2.92
C TYR A 101 7.96 12.77 -4.03
N ARG A 102 7.48 11.82 -4.81
CA ARG A 102 8.24 11.11 -5.84
C ARG A 102 7.75 11.41 -7.26
N GLY A 103 7.12 12.56 -7.47
CA GLY A 103 6.73 13.01 -8.80
C GLY A 103 5.28 12.76 -9.18
N GLY A 104 4.48 12.23 -8.27
CA GLY A 104 3.04 12.03 -8.48
C GLY A 104 2.68 10.67 -9.04
N ALA A 105 1.38 10.39 -9.08
CA ALA A 105 0.82 9.18 -9.66
C ALA A 105 -0.10 9.57 -10.82
N ALA A 106 0.18 9.06 -12.02
CA ALA A 106 -0.59 9.38 -13.21
C ALA A 106 -1.82 8.47 -13.32
N PRO A 107 -3.00 9.03 -13.69
CA PRO A 107 -4.19 8.23 -13.93
C PRO A 107 -3.94 7.16 -15.00
N GLY A 108 -4.53 5.99 -14.84
CA GLY A 108 -4.40 4.89 -15.79
C GLY A 108 -3.11 4.10 -15.69
N HIS A 109 -2.29 4.36 -14.68
CA HIS A 109 -1.07 3.61 -14.40
C HIS A 109 -1.19 2.85 -13.09
N LYS A 110 -0.38 1.81 -12.92
CA LYS A 110 -0.31 1.06 -11.67
C LYS A 110 1.06 1.23 -11.02
N TYR A 111 1.05 1.30 -9.70
CA TYR A 111 2.25 1.55 -8.91
C TYR A 111 2.36 0.53 -7.78
N SER A 112 3.53 -0.11 -7.65
CA SER A 112 3.85 -1.02 -6.55
C SER A 112 4.73 -0.35 -5.50
N GLN A 113 5.39 0.72 -5.88
CA GLN A 113 6.31 1.47 -5.02
C GLN A 113 6.58 2.83 -5.63
N PHE A 114 7.15 3.73 -4.84
CA PHE A 114 7.55 5.06 -5.29
C PHE A 114 9.00 5.32 -4.85
N ARG A 115 9.93 4.68 -5.50
CA ARG A 115 11.36 4.79 -5.22
C ARG A 115 12.07 5.90 -5.99
#